data_8bef1b93dfac7604935c9a8d72675b53
#
_entry.id   8bef1b93dfac7604935c9a8d72675b53
#
_cell.length_a   1.000
_cell.length_b   1.000
_cell.length_c   1.000
_cell.angle_alpha   90.00
_cell.angle_beta   90.00
_cell.angle_gamma   90.00
#
_symmetry.space_group_name_H-M   'P 1'
#
loop_
_entity.id
_entity.type
_entity.pdbx_description
1 polymer ?
#
loop_
_entity_poly.entity_id
_entity_poly.type
_entity_poly.pdbx_seq_one_letter_code
_entity_poly.pdbx_strand_id
1 'polypeptide(L)'
;MTNTFRLFSTIVAAAIGGALLCAPAAAERPRDQDRAFRATQDGRAMPLPRIERRVVPMMGGADYLGPEFHGETYRLKFVRDGRVIWVDVDAATGRVVNQVGQ
;
A
#
# COMPACT_ATOMS: atom_id res chain seq x y z
N MET A 1 48.66 33.24 -5.95
CA MET A 1 48.36 33.27 -4.56
C MET A 1 46.88 33.33 -4.26
N THR A 2 46.20 34.15 -4.91
CA THR A 2 44.78 34.32 -4.66
C THR A 2 43.93 33.31 -5.40
N ASN A 3 44.54 32.42 -6.14
CA ASN A 3 43.79 31.49 -6.97
C ASN A 3 43.13 30.35 -6.23
N THR A 4 43.57 30.13 -5.02
CA THR A 4 43.07 29.00 -4.27
C THR A 4 41.65 29.18 -3.76
N PHE A 5 41.19 30.40 -3.68
CA PHE A 5 39.85 30.66 -3.13
C PHE A 5 38.72 30.22 -4.02
N ARG A 6 38.97 30.14 -5.28
CA ARG A 6 37.91 29.82 -6.24
C ARG A 6 37.47 28.40 -6.20
N LEU A 7 38.33 27.56 -5.68
CA LEU A 7 38.05 26.13 -5.71
C LEU A 7 36.99 25.72 -4.70
N PHE A 8 36.76 26.52 -3.68
CA PHE A 8 35.84 26.12 -2.64
C PHE A 8 34.39 26.26 -3.02
N SER A 9 34.09 27.17 -3.87
CA SER A 9 32.71 27.44 -4.21
C SER A 9 32.06 26.37 -5.06
N THR A 10 32.85 25.58 -5.75
CA THR A 10 32.30 24.59 -6.65
C THR A 10 31.83 23.32 -5.96
N ILE A 11 32.31 23.08 -4.75
CA ILE A 11 32.01 21.83 -4.07
C ILE A 11 30.58 21.81 -3.52
N VAL A 12 30.09 22.97 -3.12
CA VAL A 12 28.81 23.06 -2.41
C VAL A 12 27.65 22.70 -3.31
N ALA A 13 27.74 22.97 -4.58
CA ALA A 13 26.63 22.77 -5.50
C ALA A 13 26.26 21.29 -5.68
N ALA A 14 27.22 20.42 -5.55
CA ALA A 14 26.98 19.00 -5.81
C ALA A 14 26.14 18.32 -4.76
N ALA A 15 26.15 18.82 -3.54
CA ALA A 15 25.45 18.15 -2.43
C ALA A 15 23.94 18.31 -2.52
N ILE A 16 23.46 19.33 -3.14
CA ILE A 16 22.04 19.65 -3.16
C ILE A 16 21.25 18.72 -4.05
N GLY A 17 21.84 18.31 -5.15
CA GLY A 17 21.13 17.51 -6.14
C GLY A 17 20.74 16.12 -5.67
N GLY A 18 21.50 15.55 -4.73
CA GLY A 18 21.21 14.20 -4.29
C GLY A 18 19.97 14.04 -3.43
N ALA A 19 19.58 15.08 -2.73
CA ALA A 19 18.45 15.01 -1.81
C ALA A 19 17.11 14.93 -2.52
N LEU A 20 17.02 15.42 -3.75
CA LEU A 20 15.76 15.46 -4.47
C LEU A 20 15.33 14.12 -5.05
N LEU A 21 16.26 13.18 -5.16
CA LEU A 21 15.98 11.90 -5.81
C LEU A 21 15.15 10.96 -4.93
N CYS A 22 15.11 11.17 -3.64
CA CYS A 22 14.41 10.27 -2.73
C CYS A 22 12.93 10.60 -2.58
N ALA A 23 12.50 11.81 -2.93
CA ALA A 23 11.16 12.25 -2.67
C ALA A 23 10.06 11.56 -3.50
N PRO A 24 10.25 11.28 -4.80
CA PRO A 24 9.15 10.72 -5.59
C PRO A 24 8.76 9.29 -5.26
N ALA A 25 9.69 8.51 -4.76
CA ALA A 25 9.43 7.09 -4.53
C ALA A 25 8.46 6.83 -3.38
N ALA A 26 8.35 7.75 -2.44
CA ALA A 26 7.49 7.57 -1.27
C ALA A 26 6.03 7.93 -1.54
N ALA A 27 5.73 8.60 -2.65
CA ALA A 27 4.42 9.18 -2.87
C ALA A 27 3.40 8.21 -3.48
N GLU A 28 3.82 7.06 -4.00
CA GLU A 28 2.91 6.19 -4.75
C GLU A 28 2.14 5.20 -3.90
N ARG A 29 2.67 4.81 -2.75
CA ARG A 29 2.05 3.79 -1.91
C ARG A 29 0.76 4.21 -1.20
N PRO A 30 0.57 5.47 -0.82
CA PRO A 30 -0.61 5.85 -0.03
C PRO A 30 -1.92 5.93 -0.80
N ARG A 31 -1.92 5.88 -2.12
CA ARG A 31 -3.13 6.12 -2.89
C ARG A 31 -4.25 5.14 -2.60
N ASP A 32 -3.92 3.87 -2.50
CA ASP A 32 -4.90 2.84 -2.22
C ASP A 32 -5.50 3.02 -0.83
N GLN A 33 -4.64 3.31 0.13
CA GLN A 33 -5.07 3.55 1.50
C GLN A 33 -5.91 4.81 1.61
N ASP A 34 -5.55 5.86 0.90
CA ASP A 34 -6.32 7.10 0.89
C ASP A 34 -7.70 6.90 0.30
N ARG A 35 -7.80 6.16 -0.79
CA ARG A 35 -9.07 5.85 -1.41
C ARG A 35 -9.96 5.03 -0.50
N ALA A 36 -9.40 4.03 0.15
CA ALA A 36 -10.13 3.20 1.10
C ALA A 36 -10.61 4.02 2.29
N PHE A 37 -9.77 4.88 2.79
CA PHE A 37 -10.10 5.75 3.91
C PHE A 37 -11.26 6.69 3.56
N ARG A 38 -11.21 7.30 2.39
CA ARG A 38 -12.29 8.15 1.93
C ARG A 38 -13.60 7.39 1.76
N ALA A 39 -13.51 6.20 1.18
CA ALA A 39 -14.70 5.36 1.01
C ALA A 39 -15.33 5.00 2.36
N THR A 40 -14.52 4.75 3.37
CA THR A 40 -15.00 4.47 4.72
C THR A 40 -15.68 5.71 5.33
N GLN A 41 -15.06 6.87 5.17
CA GLN A 41 -15.63 8.12 5.69
C GLN A 41 -16.94 8.47 5.01
N ASP A 42 -17.07 8.17 3.73
CA ASP A 42 -18.29 8.42 2.96
C ASP A 42 -19.38 7.36 3.22
N GLY A 43 -19.11 6.38 4.05
CA GLY A 43 -20.07 5.32 4.33
C GLY A 43 -20.22 4.29 3.21
N ARG A 44 -19.33 4.32 2.21
CA ARG A 44 -19.39 3.38 1.08
C ARG A 44 -18.63 2.09 1.35
N ALA A 45 -17.81 2.07 2.38
CA ALA A 45 -17.00 0.90 2.70
C ALA A 45 -16.95 0.68 4.19
N MET A 46 -16.90 -0.58 4.60
CA MET A 46 -16.61 -0.95 5.97
C MET A 46 -15.15 -0.66 6.29
N PRO A 47 -14.81 -0.33 7.54
CA PRO A 47 -13.42 -0.23 7.94
C PRO A 47 -12.69 -1.54 7.66
N LEU A 48 -11.51 -1.45 7.04
CA LEU A 48 -10.73 -2.62 6.69
C LEU A 48 -10.45 -3.56 7.87
N PRO A 49 -10.10 -3.07 9.08
CA PRO A 49 -9.86 -3.98 10.20
C PRO A 49 -11.06 -4.87 10.53
N ARG A 50 -12.27 -4.38 10.30
CA ARG A 50 -13.47 -5.19 10.52
C ARG A 50 -13.56 -6.31 9.48
N ILE A 51 -13.26 -6.02 8.24
CA ILE A 51 -13.24 -7.02 7.18
C ILE A 51 -12.16 -8.06 7.47
N GLU A 52 -10.98 -7.62 7.83
CA GLU A 52 -9.87 -8.52 8.13
C GLU A 52 -10.20 -9.45 9.29
N ARG A 53 -10.80 -8.94 10.34
CA ARG A 53 -11.19 -9.78 11.49
C ARG A 53 -12.21 -10.86 11.13
N ARG A 54 -12.99 -10.60 10.10
CA ARG A 54 -13.99 -11.57 9.63
C ARG A 54 -13.37 -12.62 8.70
N VAL A 55 -12.49 -12.20 7.82
CA VAL A 55 -12.01 -13.05 6.73
C VAL A 55 -10.75 -13.84 7.11
N VAL A 56 -9.80 -13.22 7.79
CA VAL A 56 -8.54 -13.88 8.10
C VAL A 56 -8.72 -15.19 8.86
N PRO A 57 -9.59 -15.27 9.87
CA PRO A 57 -9.81 -16.56 10.57
C PRO A 57 -10.38 -17.65 9.67
N MET A 58 -11.11 -17.28 8.62
CA MET A 58 -11.71 -18.25 7.71
C MET A 58 -10.69 -18.93 6.78
N MET A 59 -9.48 -18.41 6.72
CA MET A 59 -8.48 -18.89 5.79
C MET A 59 -7.60 -20.01 6.33
N GLY A 60 -7.93 -20.55 7.51
CA GLY A 60 -7.32 -21.75 8.02
C GLY A 60 -5.82 -21.68 8.23
N GLY A 61 -5.30 -20.54 8.68
CA GLY A 61 -3.88 -20.38 8.97
C GLY A 61 -3.02 -19.98 7.78
N ALA A 62 -3.61 -19.64 6.63
CA ALA A 62 -2.85 -19.08 5.52
C ALA A 62 -2.23 -17.74 5.95
N ASP A 63 -1.05 -17.45 5.42
CA ASP A 63 -0.37 -16.21 5.72
C ASP A 63 -1.03 -15.04 5.00
N TYR A 64 -1.39 -14.03 5.75
CA TYR A 64 -2.04 -12.85 5.18
C TYR A 64 -0.98 -11.87 4.68
N LEU A 65 -1.07 -11.50 3.41
CA LEU A 65 -0.12 -10.58 2.78
C LEU A 65 -0.59 -9.14 2.74
N GLY A 66 -1.85 -8.89 2.95
CA GLY A 66 -2.39 -7.55 2.96
C GLY A 66 -3.49 -7.33 1.94
N PRO A 67 -4.14 -6.18 1.99
CA PRO A 67 -5.27 -5.88 1.12
C PRO A 67 -4.88 -5.06 -0.09
N GLU A 68 -5.74 -5.11 -1.12
CA GLU A 68 -5.81 -4.13 -2.20
C GLU A 68 -7.22 -3.59 -2.26
N PHE A 69 -7.37 -2.30 -2.53
CA PHE A 69 -8.67 -1.68 -2.66
C PHE A 69 -8.96 -1.35 -4.12
N HIS A 70 -10.10 -1.85 -4.61
CA HIS A 70 -10.50 -1.66 -5.99
C HIS A 70 -11.80 -0.85 -6.12
N GLY A 71 -11.99 0.11 -5.23
CA GLY A 71 -13.13 1.02 -5.24
C GLY A 71 -14.36 0.50 -4.55
N GLU A 72 -14.81 -0.68 -4.91
CA GLU A 72 -16.00 -1.31 -4.30
C GLU A 72 -15.67 -2.63 -3.64
N THR A 73 -14.48 -3.14 -3.86
CA THR A 73 -14.05 -4.46 -3.41
C THR A 73 -12.68 -4.35 -2.77
N TYR A 74 -12.48 -5.07 -1.69
CA TYR A 74 -11.15 -5.35 -1.16
C TYR A 74 -10.69 -6.71 -1.65
N ARG A 75 -9.47 -6.77 -2.15
CA ARG A 75 -8.82 -8.03 -2.47
C ARG A 75 -7.81 -8.35 -1.38
N LEU A 76 -8.11 -9.35 -0.58
CA LEU A 76 -7.21 -9.79 0.49
C LEU A 76 -6.34 -10.92 -0.06
N LYS A 77 -5.04 -10.77 0.08
CA LYS A 77 -4.08 -11.71 -0.47
C LYS A 77 -3.51 -12.59 0.63
N PHE A 78 -3.47 -13.88 0.38
CA PHE A 78 -2.95 -14.88 1.31
C PHE A 78 -1.99 -15.81 0.60
N VAL A 79 -1.12 -16.46 1.36
CA VAL A 79 -0.27 -17.54 0.87
C VAL A 79 -0.50 -18.78 1.71
N ARG A 80 -0.70 -19.91 1.05
CA ARG A 80 -0.77 -21.21 1.67
C ARG A 80 0.00 -22.20 0.83
N ASP A 81 0.97 -22.88 1.44
CA ASP A 81 1.77 -23.89 0.75
C ASP A 81 2.41 -23.36 -0.54
N GLY A 82 2.91 -22.12 -0.48
CA GLY A 82 3.56 -21.48 -1.61
C GLY A 82 2.61 -20.98 -2.69
N ARG A 83 1.31 -21.07 -2.48
CA ARG A 83 0.31 -20.61 -3.46
C ARG A 83 -0.35 -19.33 -2.96
N VAL A 84 -0.56 -18.40 -3.89
CA VAL A 84 -1.27 -17.16 -3.59
C VAL A 84 -2.76 -17.38 -3.76
N ILE A 85 -3.52 -16.97 -2.74
CA ILE A 85 -4.98 -17.04 -2.74
C ILE A 85 -5.48 -15.61 -2.61
N TRP A 86 -6.41 -15.23 -3.48
CA TRP A 86 -7.05 -13.92 -3.43
C TRP A 86 -8.50 -14.10 -3.00
N VAL A 87 -8.90 -13.32 -2.01
CA VAL A 87 -10.27 -13.29 -1.54
C VAL A 87 -10.83 -11.91 -1.79
N ASP A 88 -11.80 -11.81 -2.67
CA ASP A 88 -12.45 -10.55 -2.97
C ASP A 88 -13.66 -10.37 -2.07
N VAL A 89 -13.70 -9.24 -1.38
CA VAL A 89 -14.72 -8.93 -0.40
C VAL A 89 -15.41 -7.65 -0.81
N ASP A 90 -16.73 -7.66 -0.80
CA ASP A 90 -17.50 -6.45 -1.03
C ASP A 90 -17.21 -5.46 0.09
N ALA A 91 -16.73 -4.28 -0.27
CA ALA A 91 -16.28 -3.30 0.71
C ALA A 91 -17.44 -2.76 1.56
N ALA A 92 -18.64 -2.68 0.98
CA ALA A 92 -19.80 -2.14 1.70
C ALA A 92 -20.35 -3.10 2.74
N THR A 93 -20.36 -4.39 2.44
CA THR A 93 -21.04 -5.38 3.28
C THR A 93 -20.09 -6.33 4.01
N GLY A 94 -18.84 -6.42 3.58
CA GLY A 94 -17.89 -7.37 4.14
C GLY A 94 -18.11 -8.80 3.68
N ARG A 95 -18.92 -9.01 2.65
CA ARG A 95 -19.19 -10.35 2.13
C ARG A 95 -18.13 -10.77 1.16
N VAL A 96 -17.71 -12.03 1.25
CA VAL A 96 -16.81 -12.62 0.26
C VAL A 96 -17.61 -12.84 -1.03
N VAL A 97 -17.14 -12.24 -2.12
CA VAL A 97 -17.81 -12.34 -3.41
C VAL A 97 -17.05 -13.21 -4.40
N ASN A 98 -15.77 -13.47 -4.16
CA ASN A 98 -14.98 -14.31 -5.02
C ASN A 98 -13.74 -14.82 -4.28
N GLN A 99 -13.27 -15.99 -4.66
CA GLN A 99 -12.03 -16.54 -4.13
C GLN A 99 -11.28 -17.22 -5.28
N VAL A 100 -10.03 -16.84 -5.48
CA VAL A 100 -9.20 -17.30 -6.59
C VAL A 100 -7.91 -17.85 -6.05
N GLY A 101 -7.48 -18.97 -6.62
CA GLY A 101 -6.22 -19.60 -6.24
C GLY A 101 -6.41 -20.58 -5.09
N GLN A 102 -5.91 -21.75 -5.24
CA GLN A 102 -6.02 -22.76 -4.18
C GLN A 102 -4.73 -23.51 -4.04
#